data_c065a389b4eb505103784924531a809e
#
_entry.id   c065a389b4eb505103784924531a809e
#
_cell.length_a   1.000
_cell.length_b   1.000
_cell.length_c   1.000
_cell.angle_alpha   90.00
_cell.angle_beta   90.00
_cell.angle_gamma   90.00
#
_symmetry.space_group_name_H-M   'P 1'
#
loop_
_entity.id
_entity.type
_entity.pdbx_description
1 polymer ?
#
loop_
_entity_poly.entity_id
_entity_poly.type
_entity_poly.pdbx_seq_one_letter_code
_entity_poly.pdbx_strand_id
1 'polypeptide(L)'
;MRELGAALRPDLLVATGDMTHRGRPQQMQRAAQILHDLELPLFAVPGNHDIPYTFPARFTRTFEQWERAYGDTQPVYSSDSLVVVGLNSVRPWRQQSGALNPDQLELVASRLRAAPPEAYRVVALHHHVAAPPWPAKRKRPIRDRGGVLRALANAGAELVLSGHVHQVGLAERREFEALDGESHRTLVLATAPGIGRPRPHRRGETRGVNVYDVEADALTVTTFMWEGNDFAEVGRRRFPRG
;
A
#
# COMPACT_ATOMS: atom_id res chain seq x y z
N MET A 1 14.14 -7.14 10.10
CA MET A 1 13.90 -6.80 8.68
C MET A 1 15.02 -7.31 7.76
N ARG A 2 16.30 -6.99 8.01
CA ARG A 2 17.41 -7.50 7.17
C ARG A 2 17.43 -9.03 7.10
N GLU A 3 17.36 -9.70 8.23
CA GLU A 3 17.33 -11.18 8.30
C GLU A 3 16.12 -11.75 7.56
N LEU A 4 14.94 -11.20 7.78
CA LEU A 4 13.72 -11.61 7.07
C LEU A 4 13.85 -11.35 5.55
N GLY A 5 14.34 -10.18 5.14
CA GLY A 5 14.58 -9.85 3.74
C GLY A 5 15.60 -10.79 3.08
N ALA A 6 16.69 -11.10 3.79
CA ALA A 6 17.71 -12.05 3.31
C ALA A 6 17.19 -13.49 3.20
N ALA A 7 16.30 -13.90 4.09
CA ALA A 7 15.67 -15.22 4.06
C ALA A 7 14.63 -15.34 2.94
N LEU A 8 13.80 -14.33 2.75
CA LEU A 8 12.71 -14.34 1.77
C LEU A 8 13.15 -13.93 0.35
N ARG A 9 14.17 -13.10 0.24
CA ARG A 9 14.67 -12.52 -1.03
C ARG A 9 13.56 -12.04 -1.96
N PRO A 10 12.71 -11.10 -1.52
CA PRO A 10 11.61 -10.62 -2.33
C PRO A 10 12.12 -9.83 -3.54
N ASP A 11 11.41 -9.93 -4.66
CA ASP A 11 11.72 -9.18 -5.90
C ASP A 11 11.42 -7.68 -5.75
N LEU A 12 10.50 -7.30 -4.87
CA LEU A 12 10.07 -5.92 -4.67
C LEU A 12 9.64 -5.67 -3.22
N LEU A 13 10.20 -4.62 -2.63
CA LEU A 13 9.74 -4.08 -1.34
C LEU A 13 8.73 -2.95 -1.58
N VAL A 14 7.48 -3.14 -1.17
CA VAL A 14 6.43 -2.12 -1.29
C VAL A 14 6.21 -1.41 0.04
N ALA A 15 6.45 -0.11 0.05
CA ALA A 15 6.26 0.74 1.21
C ALA A 15 5.04 1.65 1.02
N THR A 16 4.00 1.44 1.82
CA THR A 16 2.70 2.09 1.69
C THR A 16 2.57 3.40 2.48
N GLY A 17 3.70 4.11 2.70
CA GLY A 17 3.74 5.45 3.29
C GLY A 17 3.87 5.51 4.80
N ASP A 18 3.88 6.76 5.33
CA ASP A 18 4.18 7.08 6.73
C ASP A 18 5.60 6.64 7.16
N MET A 19 6.59 6.86 6.27
CA MET A 19 8.01 6.62 6.54
C MET A 19 8.54 7.50 7.65
N THR A 20 7.90 8.64 7.86
CA THR A 20 8.30 9.63 8.85
C THR A 20 7.17 9.91 9.83
N HIS A 21 7.47 10.67 10.89
CA HIS A 21 6.44 11.13 11.82
C HIS A 21 5.89 12.52 11.46
N ARG A 22 6.71 13.39 10.89
CA ARG A 22 6.35 14.81 10.61
C ARG A 22 6.91 15.36 9.31
N GLY A 23 7.33 14.53 8.38
CA GLY A 23 7.90 14.96 7.09
C GLY A 23 9.16 15.83 7.22
N ARG A 24 9.94 15.67 8.30
CA ARG A 24 11.18 16.44 8.49
C ARG A 24 12.30 15.87 7.60
N PRO A 25 13.17 16.71 7.01
CA PRO A 25 14.25 16.26 6.13
C PRO A 25 15.11 15.14 6.75
N GLN A 26 15.52 15.29 8.01
CA GLN A 26 16.36 14.30 8.69
C GLN A 26 15.62 12.97 8.91
N GLN A 27 14.32 13.01 9.18
CA GLN A 27 13.50 11.79 9.30
C GLN A 27 13.38 11.09 7.95
N MET A 28 13.18 11.85 6.87
CA MET A 28 13.08 11.33 5.51
C MET A 28 14.38 10.66 5.07
N GLN A 29 15.51 11.36 5.23
CA GLN A 29 16.84 10.81 4.93
C GLN A 29 17.13 9.53 5.72
N ARG A 30 16.82 9.53 7.02
CA ARG A 30 17.03 8.34 7.86
C ARG A 30 16.19 7.15 7.45
N ALA A 31 14.91 7.40 7.11
CA ALA A 31 14.02 6.35 6.63
C ALA A 31 14.47 5.80 5.27
N ALA A 32 14.84 6.68 4.33
CA ALA A 32 15.37 6.28 3.04
C ALA A 32 16.65 5.43 3.17
N GLN A 33 17.57 5.85 4.04
CA GLN A 33 18.80 5.09 4.29
C GLN A 33 18.52 3.68 4.85
N ILE A 34 17.58 3.56 5.81
CA ILE A 34 17.21 2.27 6.39
C ILE A 34 16.62 1.33 5.33
N LEU A 35 15.79 1.86 4.41
CA LEU A 35 15.19 1.05 3.34
C LEU A 35 16.21 0.70 2.27
N HIS A 36 17.09 1.63 1.91
CA HIS A 36 18.19 1.39 0.96
C HIS A 36 19.18 0.33 1.48
N ASP A 37 19.48 0.36 2.77
CA ASP A 37 20.35 -0.63 3.42
C ASP A 37 19.78 -2.06 3.42
N LEU A 38 18.55 -2.26 2.98
CA LEU A 38 17.98 -3.60 2.77
C LEU A 38 18.44 -4.22 1.43
N GLU A 39 19.00 -3.41 0.53
CA GLU A 39 19.47 -3.83 -0.81
C GLU A 39 18.39 -4.52 -1.65
N LEU A 40 17.15 -4.11 -1.49
CA LEU A 40 15.98 -4.61 -2.23
C LEU A 40 15.44 -3.53 -3.17
N PRO A 41 14.94 -3.88 -4.35
CA PRO A 41 14.18 -2.95 -5.17
C PRO A 41 13.02 -2.35 -4.36
N LEU A 42 12.95 -1.02 -4.30
CA LEU A 42 11.99 -0.30 -3.48
C LEU A 42 10.92 0.38 -4.33
N PHE A 43 9.66 0.12 -4.00
CA PHE A 43 8.49 0.82 -4.49
C PHE A 43 7.80 1.52 -3.33
N ALA A 44 7.66 2.85 -3.38
CA ALA A 44 7.13 3.61 -2.25
C ALA A 44 6.07 4.63 -2.68
N VAL A 45 5.01 4.78 -1.90
CA VAL A 45 4.01 5.84 -2.03
C VAL A 45 3.94 6.68 -0.75
N PRO A 46 3.70 8.01 -0.84
CA PRO A 46 3.71 8.86 0.33
C PRO A 46 2.50 8.64 1.25
N GLY A 47 2.74 8.76 2.56
CA GLY A 47 1.72 8.82 3.59
C GLY A 47 1.46 10.23 4.12
N ASN A 48 0.42 10.39 4.92
CA ASN A 48 0.04 11.71 5.43
C ASN A 48 1.02 12.29 6.47
N HIS A 49 1.92 11.47 7.00
CA HIS A 49 3.01 11.88 7.88
C HIS A 49 4.30 12.22 7.12
N ASP A 50 4.38 11.98 5.81
CA ASP A 50 5.58 12.22 4.99
C ASP A 50 5.64 13.63 4.40
N ILE A 51 4.63 14.45 4.66
CA ILE A 51 4.59 15.84 4.23
C ILE A 51 4.83 16.79 5.40
N PRO A 52 5.32 18.03 5.16
CA PRO A 52 5.56 19.00 6.23
C PRO A 52 4.32 19.26 7.07
N TYR A 53 4.51 19.42 8.38
CA TYR A 53 3.43 19.73 9.33
C TYR A 53 3.17 21.21 9.47
N THR A 54 4.11 22.06 9.06
CA THR A 54 4.09 23.51 9.29
C THR A 54 3.76 24.30 8.03
N PHE A 55 3.07 25.42 8.20
CA PHE A 55 2.89 26.44 7.18
C PHE A 55 4.21 27.24 6.99
N PRO A 56 4.57 27.70 5.78
CA PRO A 56 3.89 27.48 4.49
C PRO A 56 4.31 26.18 3.79
N ALA A 57 5.36 25.50 4.25
CA ALA A 57 6.00 24.37 3.57
C ALA A 57 5.01 23.24 3.22
N ARG A 58 4.00 23.01 4.08
CA ARG A 58 2.96 22.01 3.85
C ARG A 58 2.21 22.19 2.51
N PHE A 59 2.08 23.43 2.04
CA PHE A 59 1.33 23.76 0.82
C PHE A 59 2.21 24.17 -0.34
N THR A 60 3.40 24.71 -0.09
CA THR A 60 4.30 25.24 -1.12
C THR A 60 5.37 24.25 -1.54
N ARG A 61 5.74 23.29 -0.67
CA ARG A 61 6.79 22.28 -0.87
C ARG A 61 6.36 20.92 -0.33
N THR A 62 5.11 20.56 -0.61
CA THR A 62 4.43 19.41 -0.02
C THR A 62 5.22 18.11 -0.14
N PHE A 63 5.71 17.79 -1.32
CA PHE A 63 6.39 16.52 -1.61
C PHE A 63 7.88 16.66 -1.88
N GLU A 64 8.47 17.87 -1.74
CA GLU A 64 9.87 18.13 -2.07
C GLU A 64 10.85 17.17 -1.37
N GLN A 65 10.64 16.89 -0.08
CA GLN A 65 11.51 15.97 0.67
C GLN A 65 11.27 14.51 0.28
N TRP A 66 10.04 14.16 -0.07
CA TRP A 66 9.70 12.85 -0.60
C TRP A 66 10.40 12.60 -1.94
N GLU A 67 10.24 13.53 -2.88
CA GLU A 67 10.81 13.42 -4.23
C GLU A 67 12.33 13.31 -4.23
N ARG A 68 13.00 14.01 -3.30
CA ARG A 68 14.44 13.88 -3.09
C ARG A 68 14.87 12.51 -2.54
N ALA A 69 14.03 11.88 -1.73
CA ALA A 69 14.37 10.63 -1.03
C ALA A 69 13.93 9.38 -1.80
N TYR A 70 12.77 9.45 -2.46
CA TYR A 70 12.10 8.29 -3.07
C TYR A 70 11.70 8.50 -4.52
N GLY A 71 11.85 9.69 -5.08
CA GLY A 71 11.44 10.02 -6.45
C GLY A 71 9.94 10.31 -6.57
N ASP A 72 9.31 9.78 -7.60
CA ASP A 72 7.90 10.05 -7.91
C ASP A 72 6.97 9.68 -6.75
N THR A 73 5.93 10.49 -6.56
CA THR A 73 4.86 10.22 -5.60
C THR A 73 3.84 9.18 -6.10
N GLN A 74 3.89 8.86 -7.39
CA GLN A 74 3.02 7.90 -8.09
C GLN A 74 3.86 6.98 -9.00
N PRO A 75 4.78 6.21 -8.44
CA PRO A 75 5.66 5.35 -9.21
C PRO A 75 4.88 4.24 -9.93
N VAL A 76 5.46 3.73 -11.01
CA VAL A 76 4.98 2.53 -11.70
C VAL A 76 6.14 1.55 -11.79
N TYR A 77 5.91 0.32 -11.37
CA TYR A 77 6.80 -0.81 -11.59
C TYR A 77 6.14 -1.75 -12.61
N SER A 78 6.90 -2.24 -13.56
CA SER A 78 6.40 -3.16 -14.59
C SER A 78 7.44 -4.21 -14.92
N SER A 79 7.01 -5.46 -14.90
CA SER A 79 7.72 -6.63 -15.42
C SER A 79 6.75 -7.47 -16.23
N ASP A 80 7.21 -8.57 -16.80
CA ASP A 80 6.35 -9.51 -17.55
C ASP A 80 5.26 -10.15 -16.68
N SER A 81 5.54 -10.32 -15.38
CA SER A 81 4.65 -11.02 -14.43
C SER A 81 3.93 -10.10 -13.43
N LEU A 82 4.37 -8.85 -13.27
CA LEU A 82 3.85 -7.97 -12.22
C LEU A 82 3.82 -6.50 -12.68
N VAL A 83 2.68 -5.87 -12.52
CA VAL A 83 2.56 -4.40 -12.65
C VAL A 83 2.06 -3.83 -11.34
N VAL A 84 2.78 -2.86 -10.78
CA VAL A 84 2.39 -2.12 -9.58
C VAL A 84 2.24 -0.65 -9.91
N VAL A 85 1.06 -0.08 -9.64
CA VAL A 85 0.77 1.34 -9.86
C VAL A 85 0.61 2.03 -8.50
N GLY A 86 1.46 3.01 -8.22
CA GLY A 86 1.40 3.83 -7.02
C GLY A 86 0.44 5.01 -7.18
N LEU A 87 -0.35 5.26 -6.15
CA LEU A 87 -1.27 6.39 -6.10
C LEU A 87 -0.99 7.28 -4.89
N ASN A 88 -0.75 8.55 -5.13
CA ASN A 88 -0.64 9.54 -4.07
C ASN A 88 -2.03 9.95 -3.56
N SER A 89 -2.45 9.33 -2.48
CA SER A 89 -3.72 9.65 -1.81
C SER A 89 -3.64 10.80 -0.81
N VAL A 90 -2.43 11.37 -0.58
CA VAL A 90 -2.22 12.47 0.38
C VAL A 90 -2.71 13.78 -0.19
N ARG A 91 -3.36 14.58 0.67
CA ARG A 91 -3.81 15.95 0.35
C ARG A 91 -3.33 16.91 1.45
N PRO A 92 -2.62 18.00 1.13
CA PRO A 92 -2.04 18.91 2.13
C PRO A 92 -3.04 19.47 3.13
N TRP A 93 -4.26 19.73 2.67
CA TRP A 93 -5.36 20.25 3.50
C TRP A 93 -6.12 19.20 4.31
N ARG A 94 -5.69 17.93 4.24
CA ARG A 94 -6.29 16.82 4.98
C ARG A 94 -5.22 16.09 5.76
N GLN A 95 -5.41 15.94 7.06
CA GLN A 95 -4.45 15.24 7.90
C GLN A 95 -4.68 13.72 7.95
N GLN A 96 -5.92 13.27 7.93
CA GLN A 96 -6.26 11.88 8.25
C GLN A 96 -7.07 11.16 7.16
N SER A 97 -7.59 11.88 6.18
CA SER A 97 -8.33 11.29 5.08
C SER A 97 -7.66 11.57 3.74
N GLY A 98 -7.46 10.55 2.96
CA GLY A 98 -6.97 10.66 1.59
C GLY A 98 -8.06 10.97 0.59
N ALA A 99 -7.64 11.30 -0.64
CA ALA A 99 -8.51 11.40 -1.80
C ALA A 99 -7.74 11.06 -3.07
N LEU A 100 -8.43 10.54 -4.07
CA LEU A 100 -7.95 10.46 -5.43
C LEU A 100 -8.77 11.41 -6.30
N ASN A 101 -8.16 11.93 -7.35
CA ASN A 101 -8.85 12.71 -8.38
C ASN A 101 -9.13 11.83 -9.62
N PRO A 102 -9.96 12.28 -10.55
CA PRO A 102 -10.28 11.52 -11.76
C PRO A 102 -9.05 11.16 -12.59
N ASP A 103 -8.08 12.07 -12.72
CA ASP A 103 -6.86 11.84 -13.50
C ASP A 103 -6.01 10.70 -12.93
N GLN A 104 -5.97 10.56 -11.60
CA GLN A 104 -5.28 9.45 -10.93
C GLN A 104 -5.98 8.10 -11.19
N LEU A 105 -7.30 8.09 -11.23
CA LEU A 105 -8.07 6.88 -11.54
C LEU A 105 -7.90 6.49 -13.00
N GLU A 106 -7.88 7.46 -13.92
CA GLU A 106 -7.60 7.20 -15.35
C GLU A 106 -6.14 6.74 -15.56
N LEU A 107 -5.18 7.31 -14.83
CA LEU A 107 -3.80 6.84 -14.85
C LEU A 107 -3.72 5.35 -14.50
N VAL A 108 -4.35 4.92 -13.42
CA VAL A 108 -4.43 3.50 -13.04
C VAL A 108 -5.05 2.68 -14.16
N ALA A 109 -6.23 3.08 -14.64
CA ALA A 109 -6.93 2.35 -15.68
C ALA A 109 -6.09 2.19 -16.95
N SER A 110 -5.41 3.25 -17.38
CA SER A 110 -4.52 3.19 -18.55
C SER A 110 -3.30 2.28 -18.33
N ARG A 111 -2.67 2.35 -17.16
CA ARG A 111 -1.48 1.53 -16.83
C ARG A 111 -1.83 0.05 -16.71
N LEU A 112 -2.95 -0.28 -16.06
CA LEU A 112 -3.38 -1.67 -15.90
C LEU A 112 -3.88 -2.27 -17.22
N ARG A 113 -4.52 -1.49 -18.08
CA ARG A 113 -4.88 -1.94 -19.45
C ARG A 113 -3.66 -2.21 -20.33
N ALA A 114 -2.61 -1.42 -20.19
CA ALA A 114 -1.34 -1.61 -20.93
C ALA A 114 -0.44 -2.70 -20.36
N ALA A 115 -0.79 -3.29 -19.21
CA ALA A 115 -0.02 -4.37 -18.59
C ALA A 115 0.00 -5.62 -19.48
N PRO A 116 1.09 -6.42 -19.47
CA PRO A 116 1.09 -7.73 -20.11
C PRO A 116 -0.13 -8.55 -19.66
N PRO A 117 -0.72 -9.37 -20.55
CA PRO A 117 -1.95 -10.12 -20.24
C PRO A 117 -1.85 -10.96 -18.97
N GLU A 118 -0.72 -11.64 -18.78
CA GLU A 118 -0.47 -12.52 -17.64
C GLU A 118 0.03 -11.79 -16.39
N ALA A 119 0.40 -10.51 -16.51
CA ALA A 119 0.92 -9.76 -15.37
C ALA A 119 -0.14 -9.60 -14.27
N TYR A 120 0.26 -9.82 -13.03
CA TYR A 120 -0.56 -9.55 -11.86
C TYR A 120 -0.67 -8.04 -11.61
N ARG A 121 -1.86 -7.54 -11.41
CA ARG A 121 -2.17 -6.10 -11.39
C ARG A 121 -2.37 -5.59 -9.98
N VAL A 122 -1.41 -4.82 -9.49
CA VAL A 122 -1.38 -4.30 -8.12
C VAL A 122 -1.51 -2.79 -8.12
N VAL A 123 -2.30 -2.27 -7.18
CA VAL A 123 -2.37 -0.84 -6.89
C VAL A 123 -1.93 -0.61 -5.45
N ALA A 124 -1.01 0.32 -5.24
CA ALA A 124 -0.55 0.69 -3.91
C ALA A 124 -0.89 2.14 -3.58
N LEU A 125 -1.47 2.38 -2.40
CA LEU A 125 -1.77 3.71 -1.89
C LEU A 125 -1.70 3.72 -0.36
N HIS A 126 -1.58 4.91 0.26
CA HIS A 126 -1.46 4.99 1.71
C HIS A 126 -2.78 4.79 2.45
N HIS A 127 -3.81 5.57 2.10
CA HIS A 127 -5.06 5.55 2.85
C HIS A 127 -5.89 4.32 2.50
N HIS A 128 -6.31 3.59 3.53
CA HIS A 128 -7.03 2.33 3.36
C HIS A 128 -8.38 2.48 2.64
N VAL A 129 -8.68 1.51 1.80
CA VAL A 129 -9.95 1.40 1.08
C VAL A 129 -10.89 0.37 1.73
N ALA A 130 -10.36 -0.67 2.37
CA ALA A 130 -11.14 -1.61 3.18
C ALA A 130 -11.40 -1.04 4.59
N ALA A 131 -12.45 -1.49 5.25
CA ALA A 131 -12.64 -1.20 6.66
C ALA A 131 -11.57 -1.92 7.49
N PRO A 132 -10.94 -1.25 8.47
CA PRO A 132 -9.98 -1.92 9.34
C PRO A 132 -10.69 -2.94 10.24
N PRO A 133 -10.02 -4.06 10.62
CA PRO A 133 -10.60 -5.09 11.49
C PRO A 133 -11.05 -4.55 12.86
N TRP A 134 -10.35 -3.55 13.38
CA TRP A 134 -10.68 -2.89 14.63
C TRP A 134 -10.92 -1.39 14.44
N PRO A 135 -11.87 -0.79 15.18
CA PRO A 135 -12.15 0.64 15.06
C PRO A 135 -10.91 1.51 15.25
N ALA A 136 -10.58 2.30 14.24
CA ALA A 136 -9.43 3.20 14.23
C ALA A 136 -9.92 4.66 14.35
N LYS A 137 -10.33 5.10 15.55
CA LYS A 137 -11.08 6.34 15.83
C LYS A 137 -10.56 7.61 15.13
N ARG A 138 -9.26 7.73 14.84
CA ARG A 138 -8.66 8.91 14.20
C ARG A 138 -8.17 8.66 12.78
N LYS A 139 -8.22 7.44 12.30
CA LYS A 139 -7.76 7.06 10.96
C LYS A 139 -8.97 6.94 10.03
N ARG A 140 -9.03 7.82 9.04
CA ARG A 140 -10.16 7.83 8.10
C ARG A 140 -9.78 7.14 6.80
N PRO A 141 -10.69 6.38 6.20
CA PRO A 141 -10.47 5.80 4.88
C PRO A 141 -10.32 6.90 3.83
N ILE A 142 -9.94 6.49 2.63
CA ILE A 142 -9.98 7.36 1.46
C ILE A 142 -11.41 7.89 1.23
N ARG A 143 -11.51 9.14 0.75
CA ARG A 143 -12.82 9.71 0.36
C ARG A 143 -13.41 8.94 -0.80
N ASP A 144 -14.73 8.90 -0.83
CA ASP A 144 -15.48 8.14 -1.83
C ASP A 144 -14.93 6.71 -2.02
N ARG A 145 -14.74 6.03 -0.88
CA ARG A 145 -14.21 4.67 -0.86
C ARG A 145 -14.92 3.72 -1.84
N GLY A 146 -16.25 3.83 -1.94
CA GLY A 146 -17.05 3.00 -2.84
C GLY A 146 -16.75 3.27 -4.30
N GLY A 147 -16.68 4.56 -4.69
CA GLY A 147 -16.31 4.98 -6.04
C GLY A 147 -14.89 4.57 -6.41
N VAL A 148 -13.94 4.78 -5.48
CA VAL A 148 -12.54 4.34 -5.67
C VAL A 148 -12.46 2.83 -5.87
N LEU A 149 -13.12 2.02 -5.03
CA LEU A 149 -13.11 0.55 -5.16
C LEU A 149 -13.68 0.10 -6.50
N ARG A 150 -14.81 0.67 -6.93
CA ARG A 150 -15.39 0.34 -8.26
C ARG A 150 -14.43 0.71 -9.39
N ALA A 151 -13.82 1.91 -9.33
CA ALA A 151 -12.89 2.34 -10.36
C ALA A 151 -11.66 1.42 -10.46
N LEU A 152 -11.10 0.98 -9.32
CA LEU A 152 -9.96 0.06 -9.29
C LEU A 152 -10.35 -1.35 -9.80
N ALA A 153 -11.51 -1.86 -9.40
CA ALA A 153 -12.04 -3.13 -9.90
C ALA A 153 -12.24 -3.09 -11.42
N ASN A 154 -12.93 -2.05 -11.93
CA ASN A 154 -13.17 -1.85 -13.37
C ASN A 154 -11.87 -1.66 -14.17
N ALA A 155 -10.84 -1.10 -13.55
CA ALA A 155 -9.51 -1.01 -14.14
C ALA A 155 -8.78 -2.36 -14.21
N GLY A 156 -9.32 -3.41 -13.58
CA GLY A 156 -8.76 -4.75 -13.55
C GLY A 156 -7.67 -4.93 -12.48
N ALA A 157 -7.68 -4.14 -11.41
CA ALA A 157 -6.80 -4.38 -10.26
C ALA A 157 -7.16 -5.71 -9.58
N GLU A 158 -6.14 -6.50 -9.25
CA GLU A 158 -6.29 -7.81 -8.58
C GLU A 158 -5.89 -7.72 -7.10
N LEU A 159 -5.00 -6.78 -6.75
CA LEU A 159 -4.57 -6.52 -5.37
C LEU A 159 -4.47 -5.03 -5.11
N VAL A 160 -5.04 -4.58 -4.00
CA VAL A 160 -4.88 -3.20 -3.50
C VAL A 160 -4.15 -3.24 -2.17
N LEU A 161 -2.96 -2.64 -2.16
CA LEU A 161 -2.11 -2.50 -0.97
C LEU A 161 -2.36 -1.15 -0.30
N SER A 162 -2.58 -1.16 1.00
CA SER A 162 -2.73 0.06 1.79
C SER A 162 -2.06 -0.03 3.16
N GLY A 163 -1.85 1.12 3.79
CA GLY A 163 -1.29 1.25 5.14
C GLY A 163 -2.21 2.01 6.08
N HIS A 164 -1.69 3.09 6.69
CA HIS A 164 -2.40 4.10 7.49
C HIS A 164 -2.92 3.62 8.84
N VAL A 165 -3.63 2.49 8.91
CA VAL A 165 -4.27 2.02 10.16
C VAL A 165 -3.33 1.21 11.06
N HIS A 166 -2.20 0.75 10.55
CA HIS A 166 -1.22 -0.10 11.23
C HIS A 166 -1.83 -1.42 11.75
N GLN A 167 -2.86 -1.90 11.07
CA GLN A 167 -3.53 -3.16 11.38
C GLN A 167 -3.41 -4.10 10.18
N VAL A 168 -3.19 -5.37 10.44
CA VAL A 168 -3.31 -6.38 9.40
C VAL A 168 -4.77 -6.54 9.02
N GLY A 169 -5.07 -6.41 7.76
CA GLY A 169 -6.40 -6.66 7.22
C GLY A 169 -6.28 -7.26 5.83
N LEU A 170 -6.98 -8.37 5.63
CA LEU A 170 -7.16 -9.01 4.35
C LEU A 170 -8.65 -9.15 4.09
N ALA A 171 -9.11 -8.63 2.95
CA ALA A 171 -10.47 -8.78 2.51
C ALA A 171 -10.48 -9.18 1.03
N GLU A 172 -11.36 -10.07 0.68
CA GLU A 172 -11.61 -10.47 -0.69
C GLU A 172 -12.96 -9.86 -1.11
N ARG A 173 -12.98 -9.18 -2.24
CA ARG A 173 -14.19 -8.73 -2.87
C ARG A 173 -14.40 -9.57 -4.13
N ARG A 174 -15.47 -10.33 -4.15
CA ARG A 174 -16.00 -10.97 -5.34
C ARG A 174 -17.17 -10.11 -5.83
N GLU A 175 -17.08 -9.59 -7.02
CA GLU A 175 -18.24 -8.94 -7.65
C GLU A 175 -19.11 -10.04 -8.25
N PHE A 176 -20.28 -10.24 -7.67
CA PHE A 176 -21.34 -11.02 -8.30
C PHE A 176 -22.07 -10.12 -9.30
N GLU A 177 -21.49 -9.87 -10.45
CA GLU A 177 -22.23 -9.38 -11.59
C GLU A 177 -22.76 -10.59 -12.35
N ALA A 178 -23.84 -11.17 -11.82
CA ALA A 178 -24.50 -12.34 -12.40
C ALA A 178 -25.30 -12.02 -13.67
N LEU A 179 -25.26 -10.80 -14.18
CA LEU A 179 -26.19 -10.37 -15.23
C LEU A 179 -25.58 -10.27 -16.63
N ASP A 180 -24.27 -10.22 -16.78
CA ASP A 180 -23.67 -9.93 -18.10
C ASP A 180 -22.63 -10.93 -18.59
N GLY A 181 -22.39 -12.04 -17.89
CA GLY A 181 -21.54 -13.14 -18.38
C GLY A 181 -20.04 -12.79 -18.43
N GLU A 182 -19.60 -11.68 -17.86
CA GLU A 182 -18.19 -11.30 -17.80
C GLU A 182 -17.48 -11.85 -16.55
N SER A 183 -16.23 -12.21 -16.74
CA SER A 183 -15.37 -12.93 -15.79
C SER A 183 -15.35 -12.32 -14.39
N HIS A 184 -15.64 -13.12 -13.38
CA HIS A 184 -15.54 -12.77 -11.97
C HIS A 184 -14.07 -12.57 -11.58
N ARG A 185 -13.58 -11.33 -11.59
CA ARG A 185 -12.26 -11.02 -11.08
C ARG A 185 -12.28 -10.84 -9.57
N THR A 186 -11.45 -11.58 -8.88
CA THR A 186 -11.24 -11.42 -7.45
C THR A 186 -10.36 -10.20 -7.18
N LEU A 187 -10.85 -9.23 -6.41
CA LEU A 187 -10.05 -8.12 -5.92
C LEU A 187 -9.68 -8.37 -4.45
N VAL A 188 -8.40 -8.54 -4.17
CA VAL A 188 -7.87 -8.65 -2.81
C VAL A 188 -7.51 -7.27 -2.28
N LEU A 189 -8.00 -6.94 -1.09
CA LEU A 189 -7.67 -5.71 -0.37
C LEU A 189 -6.80 -6.05 0.83
N ALA A 190 -5.58 -5.55 0.84
CA ALA A 190 -4.64 -5.80 1.91
C ALA A 190 -4.24 -4.51 2.62
N THR A 191 -4.27 -4.53 3.94
CA THR A 191 -3.76 -3.46 4.78
C THR A 191 -2.55 -3.96 5.53
N ALA A 192 -1.43 -3.24 5.39
CA ALA A 192 -0.19 -3.61 6.04
C ALA A 192 -0.17 -3.19 7.52
N PRO A 193 0.43 -4.00 8.39
CA PRO A 193 0.82 -3.57 9.73
C PRO A 193 1.90 -2.49 9.64
N GLY A 194 2.14 -1.76 10.73
CA GLY A 194 3.27 -0.83 10.78
C GLY A 194 4.59 -1.55 11.12
N ILE A 195 5.71 -1.06 10.61
CA ILE A 195 7.04 -1.52 11.05
C ILE A 195 7.44 -0.84 12.38
N GLY A 196 6.86 0.32 12.68
CA GLY A 196 7.11 1.07 13.90
C GLY A 196 6.53 0.41 15.15
N ARG A 197 6.92 0.94 16.32
CA ARG A 197 6.40 0.44 17.60
C ARG A 197 4.89 0.70 17.71
N PRO A 198 4.05 -0.33 17.95
CA PRO A 198 2.62 -0.17 18.14
C PRO A 198 2.31 0.71 19.36
N ARG A 199 1.23 1.46 19.30
CA ARG A 199 0.78 2.30 20.42
C ARG A 199 -0.09 1.47 21.36
N PRO A 200 0.25 1.37 22.66
CA PRO A 200 -0.42 0.45 23.61
C PRO A 200 -1.93 0.68 23.74
N HIS A 201 -2.39 1.92 23.54
CA HIS A 201 -3.80 2.30 23.69
C HIS A 201 -4.62 2.17 22.39
N ARG A 202 -4.02 1.63 21.31
CA ARG A 202 -4.70 1.46 20.03
C ARG A 202 -4.85 -0.02 19.71
N ARG A 203 -6.07 -0.49 19.87
CA ARG A 203 -6.42 -1.88 19.57
C ARG A 203 -6.13 -2.24 18.12
N GLY A 204 -5.51 -3.39 17.91
CA GLY A 204 -5.23 -3.95 16.59
C GLY A 204 -3.99 -3.35 15.89
N GLU A 205 -3.34 -2.31 16.42
CA GLU A 205 -2.04 -1.89 15.89
C GLU A 205 -1.00 -2.96 16.17
N THR A 206 -0.30 -3.37 15.12
CA THR A 206 0.72 -4.42 15.19
C THR A 206 2.00 -3.99 14.50
N ARG A 207 3.11 -4.63 14.85
CA ARG A 207 4.39 -4.49 14.17
C ARG A 207 4.64 -5.72 13.32
N GLY A 208 4.75 -5.54 12.00
CA GLY A 208 4.90 -6.69 11.12
C GLY A 208 5.02 -6.29 9.65
N VAL A 209 4.99 -7.30 8.79
CA VAL A 209 4.98 -7.18 7.34
C VAL A 209 4.06 -8.24 6.74
N ASN A 210 3.54 -7.97 5.55
CA ASN A 210 2.92 -8.98 4.71
C ASN A 210 3.88 -9.33 3.57
N VAL A 211 3.95 -10.59 3.22
CA VAL A 211 4.63 -11.12 2.05
C VAL A 211 3.56 -11.60 1.07
N TYR A 212 3.74 -11.27 -0.18
CA TYR A 212 2.79 -11.57 -1.26
C TYR A 212 3.51 -12.42 -2.30
N ASP A 213 3.18 -13.70 -2.34
CA ASP A 213 3.69 -14.62 -3.36
C ASP A 213 2.65 -14.68 -4.48
N VAL A 214 3.04 -14.12 -5.64
CA VAL A 214 2.20 -14.05 -6.83
C VAL A 214 2.53 -15.23 -7.73
N GLU A 215 1.56 -16.11 -7.90
CA GLU A 215 1.62 -17.27 -8.80
C GLU A 215 0.68 -17.04 -10.01
N ALA A 216 0.79 -17.89 -11.03
CA ALA A 216 -0.05 -17.77 -12.22
C ALA A 216 -1.55 -17.90 -11.90
N ASP A 217 -1.89 -18.78 -10.96
CA ASP A 217 -3.26 -19.15 -10.59
C ASP A 217 -3.72 -18.65 -9.21
N ALA A 218 -2.83 -18.00 -8.45
CA ALA A 218 -3.15 -17.57 -7.09
C ALA A 218 -2.24 -16.47 -6.56
N LEU A 219 -2.74 -15.80 -5.52
CA LEU A 219 -1.99 -14.96 -4.60
C LEU A 219 -1.94 -15.64 -3.24
N THR A 220 -0.74 -15.86 -2.70
CA THR A 220 -0.56 -16.27 -1.30
C THR A 220 -0.08 -15.08 -0.49
N VAL A 221 -0.79 -14.75 0.59
CA VAL A 221 -0.40 -13.69 1.53
C VAL A 221 0.03 -14.32 2.83
N THR A 222 1.29 -14.13 3.20
CA THR A 222 1.85 -14.56 4.48
C THR A 222 2.12 -13.35 5.37
N THR A 223 1.57 -13.35 6.57
CA THR A 223 1.75 -12.26 7.54
C THR A 223 2.79 -12.66 8.57
N PHE A 224 3.81 -11.82 8.71
CA PHE A 224 4.83 -11.93 9.75
C PHE A 224 4.67 -10.82 10.78
N MET A 225 4.67 -11.17 12.06
CA MET A 225 4.62 -10.21 13.16
C MET A 225 5.89 -10.27 14.01
N TRP A 226 6.24 -9.12 14.59
CA TRP A 226 7.38 -9.01 15.48
C TRP A 226 7.03 -9.52 16.88
N GLU A 227 7.72 -10.56 17.34
CA GLU A 227 7.53 -11.21 18.63
C GLU A 227 8.65 -10.88 19.65
N GLY A 228 9.15 -9.65 19.59
CA GLY A 228 10.16 -9.17 20.56
C GLY A 228 11.59 -9.23 20.03
N ASN A 229 12.02 -10.35 19.47
CA ASN A 229 13.36 -10.56 18.95
C ASN A 229 13.39 -10.81 17.43
N ASP A 230 12.33 -11.41 16.88
CA ASP A 230 12.29 -11.80 15.47
C ASP A 230 10.86 -11.66 14.90
N PHE A 231 10.75 -11.83 13.58
CA PHE A 231 9.49 -11.90 12.86
C PHE A 231 9.04 -13.37 12.75
N ALA A 232 7.88 -13.67 13.32
CA ALA A 232 7.25 -14.99 13.21
C ALA A 232 6.07 -14.95 12.23
N GLU A 233 5.89 -16.02 11.46
CA GLU A 233 4.68 -16.22 10.65
C GLU A 233 3.48 -16.42 11.58
N VAL A 234 2.46 -15.56 11.44
CA VAL A 234 1.24 -15.63 12.25
C VAL A 234 0.01 -15.99 11.45
N GLY A 235 0.12 -16.02 10.12
CA GLY A 235 -0.98 -16.42 9.26
C GLY A 235 -0.60 -16.46 7.79
N ARG A 236 -1.27 -17.36 7.07
CA ARG A 236 -1.13 -17.53 5.62
C ARG A 236 -2.51 -17.72 5.00
N ARG A 237 -2.76 -17.03 3.89
CA ARG A 237 -4.01 -17.15 3.15
C ARG A 237 -3.74 -17.16 1.64
N ARG A 238 -4.36 -18.11 0.95
CA ARG A 238 -4.32 -18.24 -0.51
C ARG A 238 -5.63 -17.73 -1.11
N PHE A 239 -5.51 -16.94 -2.15
CA PHE A 239 -6.61 -16.40 -2.95
C PHE A 239 -6.45 -16.90 -4.38
N PRO A 240 -7.40 -17.66 -4.92
CA PRO A 240 -7.37 -18.04 -6.34
C PRO A 240 -7.42 -16.79 -7.23
N ARG A 241 -6.65 -16.82 -8.31
CA ARG A 241 -6.78 -15.82 -9.38
C ARG A 241 -7.96 -16.23 -10.26
N GLY A 242 -8.94 -15.37 -10.35
CA GLY A 242 -10.16 -15.62 -11.14
C GLY A 242 -10.02 -15.27 -12.61
#